data_a6dd6deb2d0f3d7a8443e76d91aa198c
#
_entry.id   a6dd6deb2d0f3d7a8443e76d91aa198c
#
_cell.length_a   1.000
_cell.length_b   1.000
_cell.length_c   1.000
_cell.angle_alpha   90.00
_cell.angle_beta   90.00
_cell.angle_gamma   90.00
#
_symmetry.space_group_name_H-M   'P 1'
#
loop_
_entity.id
_entity.type
_entity.pdbx_description
1 polymer ?
#
loop_
_entity_poly.entity_id
_entity_poly.type
_entity_poly.pdbx_seq_one_letter_code
_entity_poly.pdbx_strand_id
1 'polypeptide(L)'
;MFLKIKNIPKVYWSSEKPLNLKPKFSTFFFLCFGLTLFGLGEGLLIVSFAGASPWSVLAQGIALNVDLSTGIITIFVSIGVLLLWLPLKQKPGIGTILNAIIIGLMIDVCIKFVPTPANYVFQILLAIIAVLTVGLGGGIYLVANLGAGPRDGLMVGLQKKTNLPIATVRAFLEITVMSIGWYLGGTVGVGTLLFAFGIGPSVALSLFLVGKLFN
;
A
#
# COMPACT_ATOMS: atom_id res chain seq x y z
N MET A 1 -16.85 16.83 1.07
CA MET A 1 -17.41 16.20 -0.15
C MET A 1 -16.63 14.96 -0.58
N PHE A 2 -15.28 14.94 -0.50
CA PHE A 2 -14.42 13.82 -0.96
C PHE A 2 -14.51 12.56 -0.07
N LEU A 3 -14.77 12.69 1.23
CA LEU A 3 -14.87 11.56 2.18
C LEU A 3 -16.14 10.70 1.99
N LYS A 4 -17.03 11.05 1.06
CA LYS A 4 -18.27 10.31 0.77
C LYS A 4 -18.18 9.40 -0.46
N ILE A 5 -16.98 9.17 -1.02
CA ILE A 5 -16.82 8.24 -2.15
C ILE A 5 -17.08 6.82 -1.65
N LYS A 6 -18.26 6.29 -1.99
CA LYS A 6 -18.67 4.92 -1.65
C LYS A 6 -18.19 3.88 -2.66
N ASN A 7 -17.91 4.30 -3.90
CA ASN A 7 -17.53 3.40 -4.99
C ASN A 7 -16.29 3.91 -5.71
N ILE A 8 -15.43 2.99 -6.15
CA ILE A 8 -14.29 3.32 -7.01
C ILE A 8 -14.82 3.83 -8.36
N PRO A 9 -14.40 5.01 -8.84
CA PRO A 9 -14.84 5.53 -10.12
C PRO A 9 -14.42 4.61 -11.26
N LYS A 10 -15.30 4.39 -12.24
CA LYS A 10 -14.97 3.72 -13.49
C LYS A 10 -14.66 4.79 -14.52
N VAL A 11 -13.46 4.76 -15.08
CA VAL A 11 -13.00 5.69 -16.11
C VAL A 11 -12.68 4.92 -17.39
N TYR A 12 -12.45 5.61 -18.52
CA TYR A 12 -12.25 4.97 -19.84
C TYR A 12 -11.11 3.93 -19.88
N TRP A 13 -10.12 4.04 -19.00
CA TRP A 13 -9.00 3.09 -18.90
C TRP A 13 -9.18 2.03 -17.80
N SER A 14 -10.24 2.06 -17.01
CA SER A 14 -10.51 1.00 -16.02
C SER A 14 -10.78 -0.34 -16.70
N SER A 15 -10.28 -1.43 -16.10
CA SER A 15 -10.65 -2.78 -16.54
C SER A 15 -12.09 -3.10 -16.13
N GLU A 16 -12.86 -3.72 -17.02
CA GLU A 16 -14.22 -4.16 -16.72
C GLU A 16 -14.24 -5.30 -15.67
N LYS A 17 -13.20 -6.14 -15.69
CA LYS A 17 -13.08 -7.32 -14.82
C LYS A 17 -11.78 -7.26 -14.01
N PRO A 18 -11.81 -7.55 -12.70
CA PRO A 18 -10.61 -7.50 -11.86
C PRO A 18 -9.57 -8.59 -12.17
N LEU A 19 -9.97 -9.69 -12.81
CA LEU A 19 -9.09 -10.80 -13.20
C LEU A 19 -8.81 -10.81 -14.72
N ASN A 20 -8.79 -9.64 -15.35
CA ASN A 20 -8.46 -9.51 -16.76
C ASN A 20 -6.95 -9.75 -16.97
N LEU A 21 -6.60 -10.83 -17.71
CA LEU A 21 -5.23 -11.18 -18.04
C LEU A 21 -4.70 -10.46 -19.30
N LYS A 22 -5.58 -9.79 -20.07
CA LYS A 22 -5.22 -9.02 -21.27
C LYS A 22 -5.80 -7.59 -21.16
N PRO A 23 -5.31 -6.77 -20.22
CA PRO A 23 -5.78 -5.40 -20.06
C PRO A 23 -5.37 -4.54 -21.24
N LYS A 24 -6.09 -3.44 -21.47
CA LYS A 24 -5.66 -2.39 -22.41
C LYS A 24 -4.32 -1.81 -21.97
N PHE A 25 -3.51 -1.36 -22.91
CA PHE A 25 -2.21 -0.74 -22.59
C PHE A 25 -2.33 0.42 -21.61
N SER A 26 -3.33 1.29 -21.79
CA SER A 26 -3.62 2.40 -20.85
C SER A 26 -3.92 1.91 -19.44
N THR A 27 -4.74 0.87 -19.28
CA THR A 27 -5.03 0.27 -17.97
C THR A 27 -3.76 -0.23 -17.28
N PHE A 28 -2.92 -0.94 -18.04
CA PHE A 28 -1.66 -1.48 -17.54
C PHE A 28 -0.67 -0.37 -17.17
N PHE A 29 -0.57 0.67 -18.01
CA PHE A 29 0.27 1.84 -17.73
C PHE A 29 -0.12 2.54 -16.44
N PHE A 30 -1.42 2.88 -16.27
CA PHE A 30 -1.89 3.54 -15.04
C PHE A 30 -1.79 2.63 -13.82
N LEU A 31 -1.94 1.32 -13.97
CA LEU A 31 -1.66 0.37 -12.89
C LEU A 31 -0.20 0.49 -12.42
N CYS A 32 0.75 0.33 -13.33
CA CYS A 32 2.18 0.38 -13.01
C CYS A 32 2.57 1.75 -12.44
N PHE A 33 2.08 2.84 -13.03
CA PHE A 33 2.31 4.20 -12.55
C PHE A 33 1.78 4.41 -11.13
N GLY A 34 0.55 3.97 -10.84
CA GLY A 34 -0.04 4.04 -9.51
C GLY A 34 0.74 3.23 -8.48
N LEU A 35 1.16 2.00 -8.83
CA LEU A 35 1.96 1.14 -7.97
C LEU A 35 3.37 1.71 -7.72
N THR A 36 3.98 2.34 -8.72
CA THR A 36 5.27 3.05 -8.57
C THR A 36 5.13 4.20 -7.58
N LEU A 37 4.12 5.06 -7.72
CA LEU A 37 3.86 6.14 -6.77
C LEU A 37 3.58 5.58 -5.36
N PHE A 38 2.82 4.51 -5.25
CA PHE A 38 2.54 3.87 -3.97
C PHE A 38 3.84 3.40 -3.29
N GLY A 39 4.69 2.68 -4.02
CA GLY A 39 5.96 2.19 -3.50
C GLY A 39 6.95 3.30 -3.17
N LEU A 40 7.02 4.35 -4.01
CA LEU A 40 7.81 5.56 -3.70
C LEU A 40 7.32 6.21 -2.40
N GLY A 41 6.02 6.37 -2.21
CA GLY A 41 5.47 6.93 -0.99
C GLY A 41 5.78 6.08 0.25
N GLU A 42 5.67 4.76 0.17
CA GLU A 42 6.06 3.85 1.26
C GLU A 42 7.57 4.01 1.59
N GLY A 43 8.42 4.06 0.56
CA GLY A 43 9.86 4.27 0.73
C GLY A 43 10.19 5.64 1.33
N LEU A 44 9.54 6.73 0.88
CA LEU A 44 9.69 8.07 1.46
C LEU A 44 9.28 8.10 2.94
N LEU A 45 8.21 7.39 3.29
CA LEU A 45 7.76 7.29 4.68
C LEU A 45 8.81 6.60 5.57
N ILE A 46 9.44 5.53 5.06
CA ILE A 46 10.54 4.85 5.75
C ILE A 46 11.74 5.80 5.91
N VAL A 47 12.17 6.45 4.83
CA VAL A 47 13.32 7.38 4.83
C VAL A 47 13.07 8.62 5.69
N SER A 48 11.80 9.01 5.91
CA SER A 48 11.48 10.13 6.79
C SER A 48 11.95 9.94 8.24
N PHE A 49 12.15 8.70 8.69
CA PHE A 49 12.47 8.34 10.07
C PHE A 49 11.40 8.79 11.09
N ALA A 50 10.28 9.34 10.64
CA ALA A 50 9.17 9.74 11.51
C ALA A 50 8.27 8.55 11.91
N GLY A 51 8.51 7.38 11.36
CA GLY A 51 7.70 6.15 11.50
C GLY A 51 7.18 5.68 10.15
N ALA A 52 6.93 4.38 10.00
CA ALA A 52 6.51 3.75 8.76
C ALA A 52 5.05 3.24 8.82
N SER A 53 4.50 2.81 7.68
CA SER A 53 3.19 2.13 7.66
C SER A 53 3.25 0.78 8.38
N PRO A 54 2.15 0.28 8.94
CA PRO A 54 2.15 -0.97 9.74
C PRO A 54 2.87 -2.15 9.08
N TRP A 55 2.63 -2.37 7.80
CA TRP A 55 3.27 -3.45 7.04
C TRP A 55 4.73 -3.17 6.71
N SER A 56 5.09 -1.90 6.52
CA SER A 56 6.49 -1.49 6.33
C SER A 56 7.27 -1.56 7.63
N VAL A 57 6.64 -1.33 8.79
CA VAL A 57 7.22 -1.61 10.11
C VAL A 57 7.58 -3.08 10.24
N LEU A 58 6.66 -4.00 9.83
CA LEU A 58 6.95 -5.43 9.81
C LEU A 58 8.12 -5.76 8.89
N ALA A 59 8.11 -5.25 7.66
CA ALA A 59 9.18 -5.52 6.70
C ALA A 59 10.53 -4.99 7.18
N GLN A 60 10.59 -3.77 7.74
CA GLN A 60 11.80 -3.21 8.36
C GLN A 60 12.30 -4.09 9.52
N GLY A 61 11.39 -4.44 10.46
CA GLY A 61 11.75 -5.25 11.61
C GLY A 61 12.35 -6.60 11.20
N ILE A 62 11.77 -7.28 10.19
CA ILE A 62 12.35 -8.51 9.65
C ILE A 62 13.70 -8.23 8.98
N ALA A 63 13.81 -7.21 8.14
CA ALA A 63 15.01 -6.85 7.41
C ALA A 63 16.22 -6.60 8.33
N LEU A 64 15.98 -5.99 9.50
CA LEU A 64 17.02 -5.76 10.51
C LEU A 64 17.58 -7.05 11.15
N ASN A 65 16.84 -8.16 11.07
CA ASN A 65 17.23 -9.45 11.65
C ASN A 65 17.68 -10.49 10.60
N VAL A 66 17.55 -10.14 9.31
CA VAL A 66 18.04 -10.97 8.20
C VAL A 66 18.80 -10.05 7.25
N ASP A 67 19.84 -10.54 6.61
CA ASP A 67 20.72 -9.72 5.77
C ASP A 67 20.10 -9.47 4.37
N LEU A 68 18.87 -8.90 4.36
CA LEU A 68 18.10 -8.58 3.16
C LEU A 68 17.54 -7.17 3.23
N SER A 69 17.29 -6.56 2.05
CA SER A 69 16.70 -5.22 1.99
C SER A 69 15.22 -5.20 2.41
N THR A 70 14.75 -4.05 2.90
CA THR A 70 13.35 -3.87 3.29
C THR A 70 12.37 -4.11 2.14
N GLY A 71 12.75 -3.74 0.90
CA GLY A 71 11.93 -3.99 -0.28
C GLY A 71 11.84 -5.48 -0.62
N ILE A 72 12.95 -6.22 -0.55
CA ILE A 72 12.94 -7.69 -0.74
C ILE A 72 12.06 -8.36 0.33
N ILE A 73 12.19 -7.97 1.59
CA ILE A 73 11.33 -8.48 2.66
C ILE A 73 9.86 -8.12 2.41
N THR A 74 9.56 -6.92 1.92
CA THR A 74 8.19 -6.54 1.54
C THR A 74 7.60 -7.49 0.47
N ILE A 75 8.41 -7.92 -0.50
CA ILE A 75 7.99 -8.92 -1.50
C ILE A 75 7.73 -10.27 -0.82
N PHE A 76 8.64 -10.76 0.03
CA PHE A 76 8.44 -12.03 0.74
C PHE A 76 7.24 -12.01 1.68
N VAL A 77 7.02 -10.93 2.42
CA VAL A 77 5.81 -10.74 3.24
C VAL A 77 4.55 -10.79 2.36
N SER A 78 4.58 -10.15 1.19
CA SER A 78 3.47 -10.18 0.24
C SER A 78 3.21 -11.59 -0.28
N ILE A 79 4.24 -12.38 -0.58
CA ILE A 79 4.11 -13.80 -0.96
C ILE A 79 3.49 -14.60 0.19
N GLY A 80 3.96 -14.42 1.43
CA GLY A 80 3.39 -15.07 2.60
C GLY A 80 1.90 -14.73 2.78
N VAL A 81 1.53 -13.46 2.57
CA VAL A 81 0.12 -13.03 2.59
C VAL A 81 -0.69 -13.68 1.47
N LEU A 82 -0.13 -13.82 0.27
CA LEU A 82 -0.80 -14.50 -0.84
C LEU A 82 -1.02 -16.00 -0.57
N LEU A 83 -0.14 -16.66 0.16
CA LEU A 83 -0.35 -18.04 0.60
C LEU A 83 -1.57 -18.15 1.53
N LEU A 84 -1.82 -17.14 2.38
CA LEU A 84 -3.02 -17.08 3.22
C LEU A 84 -4.32 -16.88 2.42
N TRP A 85 -4.23 -16.42 1.14
CA TRP A 85 -5.39 -16.33 0.27
C TRP A 85 -5.95 -17.70 -0.15
N LEU A 86 -5.11 -18.75 -0.17
CA LEU A 86 -5.53 -20.10 -0.55
C LEU A 86 -6.72 -20.61 0.30
N PRO A 87 -6.61 -20.66 1.66
CA PRO A 87 -7.74 -21.08 2.49
C PRO A 87 -8.90 -20.07 2.50
N LEU A 88 -8.66 -18.81 2.08
CA LEU A 88 -9.68 -17.77 1.98
C LEU A 88 -10.35 -17.71 0.59
N LYS A 89 -9.94 -18.62 -0.33
CA LYS A 89 -10.48 -18.72 -1.71
C LYS A 89 -10.45 -17.38 -2.47
N GLN A 90 -9.47 -16.52 -2.19
CA GLN A 90 -9.23 -15.29 -2.95
C GLN A 90 -8.41 -15.61 -4.20
N LYS A 91 -8.63 -14.87 -5.29
CA LYS A 91 -7.92 -15.07 -6.57
C LYS A 91 -7.03 -13.86 -6.85
N PRO A 92 -5.70 -14.02 -6.98
CA PRO A 92 -4.82 -12.93 -7.35
C PRO A 92 -5.01 -12.52 -8.81
N GLY A 93 -5.04 -11.22 -9.08
CA GLY A 93 -5.00 -10.65 -10.42
C GLY A 93 -3.59 -10.18 -10.80
N ILE A 94 -3.42 -9.66 -12.03
CA ILE A 94 -2.15 -9.06 -12.48
C ILE A 94 -1.74 -7.93 -11.52
N GLY A 95 -2.67 -7.08 -11.14
CA GLY A 95 -2.42 -5.98 -10.19
C GLY A 95 -1.95 -6.47 -8.83
N THR A 96 -2.40 -7.63 -8.37
CA THR A 96 -1.97 -8.22 -7.09
C THR A 96 -0.48 -8.60 -7.12
N ILE A 97 -0.05 -9.24 -8.21
CA ILE A 97 1.35 -9.68 -8.37
C ILE A 97 2.27 -8.48 -8.56
N LEU A 98 1.88 -7.54 -9.43
CA LEU A 98 2.66 -6.32 -9.67
C LEU A 98 2.73 -5.42 -8.43
N ASN A 99 1.66 -5.39 -7.61
CA ASN A 99 1.67 -4.67 -6.34
C ASN A 99 2.79 -5.17 -5.42
N ALA A 100 2.91 -6.50 -5.24
CA ALA A 100 3.97 -7.07 -4.40
C ALA A 100 5.37 -6.71 -4.90
N ILE A 101 5.59 -6.80 -6.22
CA ILE A 101 6.92 -6.60 -6.83
C ILE A 101 7.28 -5.11 -6.91
N ILE A 102 6.43 -4.29 -7.52
CA ILE A 102 6.75 -2.87 -7.78
C ILE A 102 6.91 -2.08 -6.49
N ILE A 103 6.02 -2.31 -5.50
CA ILE A 103 6.13 -1.60 -4.22
C ILE A 103 7.44 -1.94 -3.51
N GLY A 104 7.81 -3.22 -3.45
CA GLY A 104 9.07 -3.63 -2.84
C GLY A 104 10.28 -3.01 -3.54
N LEU A 105 10.34 -3.05 -4.87
CA LEU A 105 11.43 -2.44 -5.64
C LEU A 105 11.51 -0.93 -5.41
N MET A 106 10.39 -0.21 -5.38
CA MET A 106 10.38 1.24 -5.19
C MET A 106 10.76 1.65 -3.76
N ILE A 107 10.45 0.83 -2.75
CA ILE A 107 10.95 1.03 -1.38
C ILE A 107 12.48 1.03 -1.38
N ASP A 108 13.12 0.02 -1.98
CA ASP A 108 14.58 -0.07 -2.02
C ASP A 108 15.21 1.07 -2.83
N VAL A 109 14.58 1.48 -3.93
CA VAL A 109 15.01 2.66 -4.70
C VAL A 109 14.98 3.91 -3.81
N CYS A 110 13.92 4.15 -3.04
CA CYS A 110 13.86 5.28 -2.13
C CYS A 110 14.94 5.21 -1.05
N ILE A 111 15.09 4.08 -0.38
CA ILE A 111 16.08 3.93 0.70
C ILE A 111 17.50 4.16 0.18
N LYS A 112 17.78 3.77 -1.07
CA LYS A 112 19.10 3.93 -1.68
C LYS A 112 19.41 5.35 -2.13
N PHE A 113 18.44 6.08 -2.66
CA PHE A 113 18.69 7.35 -3.36
C PHE A 113 18.17 8.59 -2.63
N VAL A 114 17.27 8.45 -1.66
CA VAL A 114 16.73 9.59 -0.93
C VAL A 114 17.43 9.70 0.42
N PRO A 115 18.10 10.83 0.70
CA PRO A 115 18.75 11.03 1.99
C PRO A 115 17.73 11.23 3.10
N THR A 116 18.01 10.68 4.28
CA THR A 116 17.21 10.89 5.49
C THR A 116 17.34 12.35 5.96
N PRO A 117 16.24 13.08 6.18
CA PRO A 117 16.31 14.43 6.70
C PRO A 117 16.87 14.47 8.12
N ALA A 118 17.86 15.35 8.35
CA ALA A 118 18.50 15.51 9.66
C ALA A 118 17.59 16.22 10.70
N ASN A 119 16.68 17.08 10.24
CA ASN A 119 15.81 17.89 11.10
C ASN A 119 14.43 17.23 11.22
N TYR A 120 13.91 17.14 12.45
CA TYR A 120 12.62 16.54 12.76
C TYR A 120 11.45 17.18 12.00
N VAL A 121 11.46 18.49 11.79
CA VAL A 121 10.41 19.18 11.02
C VAL A 121 10.39 18.66 9.58
N PHE A 122 11.55 18.52 8.94
CA PHE A 122 11.64 17.98 7.59
C PHE A 122 11.27 16.48 7.53
N GLN A 123 11.55 15.71 8.59
CA GLN A 123 11.08 14.32 8.71
C GLN A 123 9.55 14.25 8.68
N ILE A 124 8.86 15.09 9.46
CA ILE A 124 7.39 15.16 9.47
C ILE A 124 6.82 15.64 8.13
N LEU A 125 7.42 16.67 7.52
CA LEU A 125 7.00 17.15 6.21
C LEU A 125 7.15 16.06 5.14
N LEU A 126 8.26 15.33 5.16
CA LEU A 126 8.47 14.20 4.24
C LEU A 126 7.45 13.08 4.49
N ALA A 127 7.13 12.79 5.75
CA ALA A 127 6.10 11.80 6.09
C ALA A 127 4.70 12.21 5.57
N ILE A 128 4.33 13.49 5.66
CA ILE A 128 3.08 14.00 5.09
C ILE A 128 3.05 13.82 3.57
N ILE A 129 4.12 14.23 2.87
CA ILE A 129 4.28 14.06 1.42
C ILE A 129 4.18 12.57 1.06
N ALA A 130 4.84 11.71 1.83
CA ALA A 130 4.83 10.27 1.65
C ALA A 130 3.39 9.71 1.71
N VAL A 131 2.61 10.05 2.75
CA VAL A 131 1.23 9.60 2.91
C VAL A 131 0.34 10.07 1.74
N LEU A 132 0.51 11.31 1.29
CA LEU A 132 -0.22 11.83 0.13
C LEU A 132 0.16 11.08 -1.15
N THR A 133 1.45 10.76 -1.34
CA THR A 133 1.96 10.02 -2.49
C THR A 133 1.45 8.57 -2.49
N VAL A 134 1.45 7.88 -1.33
CA VAL A 134 0.84 6.56 -1.17
C VAL A 134 -0.64 6.60 -1.53
N GLY A 135 -1.38 7.60 -1.02
CA GLY A 135 -2.80 7.75 -1.30
C GLY A 135 -3.09 8.03 -2.77
N LEU A 136 -2.28 8.87 -3.42
CA LEU A 136 -2.39 9.15 -4.85
C LEU A 136 -2.16 7.88 -5.68
N GLY A 137 -1.06 7.18 -5.44
CA GLY A 137 -0.75 5.92 -6.09
C GLY A 137 -1.80 4.84 -5.84
N GLY A 138 -2.28 4.74 -4.58
CA GLY A 138 -3.33 3.82 -4.16
C GLY A 138 -4.64 4.04 -4.91
N GLY A 139 -5.09 5.29 -5.05
CA GLY A 139 -6.31 5.60 -5.81
C GLY A 139 -6.18 5.24 -7.29
N ILE A 140 -5.04 5.58 -7.93
CA ILE A 140 -4.81 5.27 -9.35
C ILE A 140 -4.82 3.75 -9.58
N TYR A 141 -4.09 2.96 -8.77
CA TYR A 141 -4.04 1.52 -8.98
C TYR A 141 -5.39 0.85 -8.73
N LEU A 142 -6.18 1.34 -7.76
CA LEU A 142 -7.53 0.83 -7.48
C LEU A 142 -8.47 1.04 -8.67
N VAL A 143 -8.39 2.21 -9.33
CA VAL A 143 -9.19 2.53 -10.52
C VAL A 143 -8.83 1.63 -11.70
N ALA A 144 -7.60 1.15 -11.81
CA ALA A 144 -7.20 0.19 -12.85
C ALA A 144 -7.99 -1.13 -12.78
N ASN A 145 -8.49 -1.52 -11.59
CA ASN A 145 -9.34 -2.69 -11.38
C ASN A 145 -8.75 -3.99 -11.96
N LEU A 146 -7.48 -4.29 -11.66
CA LEU A 146 -6.77 -5.50 -12.12
C LEU A 146 -6.39 -6.45 -10.98
N GLY A 147 -7.11 -6.40 -9.88
CA GLY A 147 -6.92 -7.21 -8.68
C GLY A 147 -6.57 -6.36 -7.46
N ALA A 148 -6.98 -6.82 -6.29
CA ALA A 148 -6.66 -6.18 -5.01
C ALA A 148 -5.20 -6.42 -4.66
N GLY A 149 -4.58 -5.50 -3.91
CA GLY A 149 -3.26 -5.74 -3.32
C GLY A 149 -3.29 -6.94 -2.35
N PRO A 150 -2.12 -7.58 -2.10
CA PRO A 150 -2.05 -8.75 -1.21
C PRO A 150 -2.72 -8.51 0.15
N ARG A 151 -2.46 -7.37 0.77
CA ARG A 151 -2.99 -6.95 2.08
C ARG A 151 -4.51 -6.73 2.04
N ASP A 152 -5.00 -6.06 0.99
CA ASP A 152 -6.43 -5.75 0.82
C ASP A 152 -7.26 -7.01 0.61
N GLY A 153 -6.77 -7.94 -0.22
CA GLY A 153 -7.46 -9.20 -0.44
C GLY A 153 -7.45 -10.11 0.79
N LEU A 154 -6.39 -10.08 1.63
CA LEU A 154 -6.39 -10.74 2.93
C LEU A 154 -7.51 -10.20 3.82
N MET A 155 -7.63 -8.87 3.92
CA MET A 155 -8.68 -8.21 4.71
C MET A 155 -10.08 -8.62 4.24
N VAL A 156 -10.31 -8.58 2.93
CA VAL A 156 -11.61 -8.98 2.33
C VAL A 156 -11.88 -10.47 2.54
N GLY A 157 -10.87 -11.33 2.40
CA GLY A 157 -10.99 -12.75 2.63
C GLY A 157 -11.36 -13.10 4.08
N LEU A 158 -10.67 -12.47 5.03
CA LEU A 158 -10.96 -12.61 6.46
C LEU A 158 -12.33 -12.06 6.82
N GLN A 159 -12.69 -10.89 6.31
CA GLN A 159 -14.01 -10.29 6.50
C GLN A 159 -15.12 -11.26 6.07
N LYS A 160 -15.01 -11.88 4.90
CA LYS A 160 -15.98 -12.86 4.43
C LYS A 160 -16.05 -14.13 5.28
N LYS A 161 -14.91 -14.57 5.83
CA LYS A 161 -14.83 -15.78 6.64
C LYS A 161 -15.32 -15.60 8.07
N THR A 162 -15.07 -14.41 8.65
CA THR A 162 -15.38 -14.10 10.06
C THR A 162 -16.71 -13.36 10.24
N ASN A 163 -17.28 -12.79 9.17
CA ASN A 163 -18.42 -11.86 9.19
C ASN A 163 -18.20 -10.60 10.06
N LEU A 164 -16.95 -10.28 10.42
CA LEU A 164 -16.62 -9.07 11.14
C LEU A 164 -16.62 -7.84 10.20
N PRO A 165 -16.87 -6.62 10.70
CA PRO A 165 -16.71 -5.41 9.91
C PRO A 165 -15.28 -5.28 9.36
N ILE A 166 -15.15 -4.83 8.11
CA ILE A 166 -13.83 -4.70 7.44
C ILE A 166 -12.87 -3.80 8.23
N ALA A 167 -13.39 -2.76 8.89
CA ALA A 167 -12.61 -1.87 9.73
C ALA A 167 -11.97 -2.60 10.93
N THR A 168 -12.72 -3.53 11.55
CA THR A 168 -12.24 -4.34 12.67
C THR A 168 -11.14 -5.31 12.20
N VAL A 169 -11.36 -5.99 11.06
CA VAL A 169 -10.37 -6.90 10.47
C VAL A 169 -9.09 -6.14 10.12
N ARG A 170 -9.23 -4.96 9.50
CA ARG A 170 -8.11 -4.09 9.15
C ARG A 170 -7.33 -3.66 10.40
N ALA A 171 -8.02 -3.10 11.40
CA ALA A 171 -7.39 -2.65 12.64
C ALA A 171 -6.64 -3.79 13.33
N PHE A 172 -7.25 -4.98 13.43
CA PHE A 172 -6.60 -6.14 14.03
C PHE A 172 -5.33 -6.55 13.28
N LEU A 173 -5.38 -6.65 11.95
CA LEU A 173 -4.22 -7.01 11.14
C LEU A 173 -3.12 -5.95 11.25
N GLU A 174 -3.47 -4.67 11.11
CA GLU A 174 -2.49 -3.57 11.16
C GLU A 174 -1.81 -3.48 12.53
N ILE A 175 -2.56 -3.62 13.62
CA ILE A 175 -2.00 -3.64 14.97
C ILE A 175 -1.08 -4.85 15.16
N THR A 176 -1.51 -6.04 14.71
CA THR A 176 -0.73 -7.27 14.85
C THR A 176 0.60 -7.17 14.11
N VAL A 177 0.59 -6.81 12.81
CA VAL A 177 1.82 -6.73 12.02
C VAL A 177 2.74 -5.60 12.49
N MET A 178 2.17 -4.47 12.90
CA MET A 178 2.93 -3.34 13.47
C MET A 178 3.61 -3.75 14.78
N SER A 179 2.88 -4.42 15.68
CA SER A 179 3.44 -4.85 16.96
C SER A 179 4.58 -5.85 16.80
N ILE A 180 4.43 -6.83 15.89
CA ILE A 180 5.49 -7.78 15.55
C ILE A 180 6.70 -7.05 14.95
N GLY A 181 6.47 -6.17 13.98
CA GLY A 181 7.53 -5.42 13.32
C GLY A 181 8.27 -4.49 14.27
N TRP A 182 7.55 -3.83 15.17
CA TRP A 182 8.14 -2.97 16.19
C TRP A 182 9.00 -3.77 17.19
N TYR A 183 8.50 -4.92 17.65
CA TYR A 183 9.28 -5.84 18.49
C TYR A 183 10.58 -6.30 17.81
N LEU A 184 10.58 -6.45 16.49
CA LEU A 184 11.75 -6.80 15.68
C LEU A 184 12.64 -5.59 15.35
N GLY A 185 12.33 -4.38 15.83
CA GLY A 185 13.13 -3.16 15.63
C GLY A 185 12.64 -2.22 14.53
N GLY A 186 11.50 -2.49 13.91
CA GLY A 186 10.89 -1.61 12.91
C GLY A 186 10.46 -0.27 13.50
N THR A 187 10.49 0.80 12.71
CA THR A 187 10.30 2.18 13.17
C THR A 187 8.83 2.55 13.29
N VAL A 188 8.35 2.76 14.52
CA VAL A 188 7.02 3.29 14.83
C VAL A 188 7.16 4.71 15.37
N GLY A 189 6.31 5.63 14.92
CA GLY A 189 6.36 7.03 15.36
C GLY A 189 5.19 7.87 14.86
N VAL A 190 5.37 9.19 14.85
CA VAL A 190 4.34 10.15 14.38
C VAL A 190 3.96 9.89 12.92
N GLY A 191 4.92 9.49 12.06
CA GLY A 191 4.66 9.08 10.68
C GLY A 191 3.69 7.89 10.58
N THR A 192 3.76 6.94 11.51
CA THR A 192 2.81 5.81 11.57
C THR A 192 1.39 6.30 11.88
N LEU A 193 1.25 7.25 12.79
CA LEU A 193 -0.05 7.87 13.08
C LEU A 193 -0.57 8.70 11.89
N LEU A 194 0.30 9.49 11.27
CA LEU A 194 -0.04 10.23 10.04
C LEU A 194 -0.53 9.28 8.93
N PHE A 195 0.12 8.13 8.76
CA PHE A 195 -0.32 7.11 7.81
C PHE A 195 -1.69 6.54 8.23
N ALA A 196 -1.85 6.09 9.46
CA ALA A 196 -3.08 5.45 9.93
C ALA A 196 -4.33 6.33 9.74
N PHE A 197 -4.23 7.63 10.02
CA PHE A 197 -5.34 8.57 9.88
C PHE A 197 -5.39 9.26 8.51
N GLY A 198 -4.25 9.45 7.85
CA GLY A 198 -4.13 10.22 6.62
C GLY A 198 -4.35 9.41 5.34
N ILE A 199 -4.07 8.09 5.35
CA ILE A 199 -4.14 7.28 4.12
C ILE A 199 -5.55 7.19 3.55
N GLY A 200 -6.57 7.04 4.40
CA GLY A 200 -7.97 6.99 3.96
C GLY A 200 -8.42 8.25 3.21
N PRO A 201 -8.31 9.45 3.83
CA PRO A 201 -8.56 10.72 3.16
C PRO A 201 -7.74 10.94 1.89
N SER A 202 -6.45 10.54 1.90
CA SER A 202 -5.56 10.71 0.74
C SER A 202 -5.99 9.85 -0.45
N VAL A 203 -6.35 8.58 -0.23
CA VAL A 203 -6.91 7.71 -1.27
C VAL A 203 -8.26 8.25 -1.77
N ALA A 204 -9.13 8.72 -0.88
CA ALA A 204 -10.41 9.30 -1.27
C ALA A 204 -10.22 10.55 -2.16
N LEU A 205 -9.27 11.41 -1.84
CA LEU A 205 -8.90 12.56 -2.66
C LEU A 205 -8.40 12.11 -4.04
N SER A 206 -7.53 11.12 -4.09
CA SER A 206 -7.03 10.55 -5.35
C SER A 206 -8.16 10.00 -6.22
N LEU A 207 -9.06 9.20 -5.66
CA LEU A 207 -10.22 8.67 -6.38
C LEU A 207 -11.11 9.78 -6.94
N PHE A 208 -11.32 10.85 -6.17
CA PHE A 208 -12.08 12.03 -6.62
C PHE A 208 -11.38 12.71 -7.80
N LEU A 209 -10.07 12.97 -7.69
CA LEU A 209 -9.30 13.64 -8.74
C LEU A 209 -9.27 12.79 -10.02
N VAL A 210 -8.99 11.49 -9.91
CA VAL A 210 -8.98 10.59 -11.07
C VAL A 210 -10.36 10.52 -11.72
N GLY A 211 -11.43 10.39 -10.92
CA GLY A 211 -12.80 10.41 -11.46
C GLY A 211 -13.15 11.72 -12.16
N LYS A 212 -12.65 12.86 -11.68
CA LYS A 212 -12.91 14.17 -12.30
C LYS A 212 -12.10 14.41 -13.59
N LEU A 213 -10.86 13.89 -13.64
CA LEU A 213 -9.95 14.13 -14.77
C LEU A 213 -10.17 13.19 -15.95
N PHE A 214 -10.70 11.99 -15.70
CA PHE A 214 -10.76 10.91 -16.70
C PHE A 214 -12.18 10.40 -17.02
N ASN A 215 -13.23 11.02 -16.46
CA ASN A 215 -14.64 10.77 -16.84
C ASN A 215 -15.05 11.61 -18.02
#